data_44d695f071440eb8aa2e44886bc6f46e
#
_entry.id   44d695f071440eb8aa2e44886bc6f46e
#
_cell.length_a   1.000
_cell.length_b   1.000
_cell.length_c   1.000
_cell.angle_alpha   90.00
_cell.angle_beta   90.00
_cell.angle_gamma   90.00
#
_symmetry.space_group_name_H-M   'P 1'
#
loop_
_entity.id
_entity.type
_entity.pdbx_description
1 polymer ?
#
loop_
_entity_poly.entity_id
_entity_poly.type
_entity_poly.pdbx_seq_one_letter_code
_entity_poly.pdbx_strand_id
1 'polypeptide(L)'
;MSRGLDALGDRFEACFPAGAPGWRTLGREAEFPVVHDDGTAADVRDLLPLLSRAQPSLRETREGGMLVALRNDRVEYTLEVGRGTLEVVVGPAQDLHELQARHEEARAPLLAAAKARGVHVLGYGIQPVTPATASLMTPKARYGVLLETIGEPWLWFTLTASDQVHVSISRDELVGATNLCNLLAPVTVALCANSPVFGGRDCGAASAREHQMGEILADTFRHGMPGAADADARALVRRLAEQDLLVLRRGGEIRAGGGTFSHHLAKLGGPDAPEAWDDFLLHEHYIWNTARPRSAIGTLELRAACQGPLHESGASAALGAGMVCAWRELQTFLDAELGDAAWPTMRRWHGAVIRHGLAADEPVPGLIAGILDRCETALDARGRSEGRLLAPLRRRLAARENPAQAALSALADGGIRGLVAHAART
;
A
#
# COMPACT_ATOMS: atom_id res chain seq x y z
N MET A 1 22.52 -10.28 -22.10
CA MET A 1 21.34 -9.76 -21.38
C MET A 1 21.12 -10.46 -20.05
N SER A 2 20.96 -11.78 -19.97
CA SER A 2 20.72 -12.51 -18.73
C SER A 2 21.77 -12.24 -17.63
N ARG A 3 23.08 -12.31 -17.94
CA ARG A 3 24.15 -12.06 -16.94
C ARG A 3 24.12 -10.65 -16.32
N GLY A 4 23.67 -9.64 -17.08
CA GLY A 4 23.58 -8.28 -16.55
C GLY A 4 22.43 -8.10 -15.56
N LEU A 5 21.28 -8.72 -15.82
CA LEU A 5 20.15 -8.72 -14.87
C LEU A 5 20.45 -9.56 -13.62
N ASP A 6 21.23 -10.63 -13.76
CA ASP A 6 21.65 -11.43 -12.62
C ASP A 6 22.57 -10.63 -11.67
N ALA A 7 23.48 -9.82 -12.22
CA ALA A 7 24.32 -8.93 -11.42
C ALA A 7 23.51 -7.84 -10.69
N LEU A 8 22.45 -7.29 -11.31
CA LEU A 8 21.52 -6.41 -10.63
C LEU A 8 20.74 -7.15 -9.54
N GLY A 9 20.35 -8.41 -9.77
CA GLY A 9 19.70 -9.25 -8.77
C GLY A 9 20.56 -9.46 -7.54
N ASP A 10 21.83 -9.80 -7.74
CA ASP A 10 22.81 -9.96 -6.64
C ASP A 10 23.02 -8.65 -5.86
N ARG A 11 23.11 -7.52 -6.58
CA ARG A 11 23.21 -6.19 -5.95
C ARG A 11 21.96 -5.82 -5.17
N PHE A 12 20.78 -6.12 -5.72
CA PHE A 12 19.50 -5.88 -5.07
C PHE A 12 19.37 -6.69 -3.78
N GLU A 13 19.67 -7.98 -3.82
CA GLU A 13 19.70 -8.84 -2.65
C GLU A 13 20.69 -8.34 -1.59
N ALA A 14 21.89 -7.86 -2.00
CA ALA A 14 22.91 -7.33 -1.11
C ALA A 14 22.48 -6.05 -0.36
N CYS A 15 21.43 -5.35 -0.80
CA CYS A 15 20.89 -4.20 -0.07
C CYS A 15 20.20 -4.58 1.24
N PHE A 16 19.78 -5.85 1.38
CA PHE A 16 19.13 -6.34 2.60
C PHE A 16 20.16 -6.89 3.59
N PRO A 17 19.93 -6.76 4.92
CA PRO A 17 20.82 -7.31 5.94
C PRO A 17 21.05 -8.81 5.74
N ALA A 18 22.26 -9.29 6.00
CA ALA A 18 22.64 -10.69 5.77
C ALA A 18 21.91 -11.70 6.67
N GLY A 19 21.43 -11.27 7.84
CA GLY A 19 20.69 -12.11 8.77
C GLY A 19 19.42 -11.44 9.26
N ALA A 20 18.49 -12.25 9.79
CA ALA A 20 17.25 -11.72 10.35
C ALA A 20 17.58 -10.66 11.41
N PRO A 21 16.99 -9.47 11.34
CA PRO A 21 17.19 -8.49 12.37
C PRO A 21 16.70 -9.08 13.70
N GLY A 22 17.53 -8.98 14.73
CA GLY A 22 17.19 -9.46 16.08
C GLY A 22 15.90 -8.81 16.60
N TRP A 23 15.57 -7.64 16.04
CA TRP A 23 14.34 -6.91 16.31
C TRP A 23 13.87 -6.21 15.02
N ARG A 24 12.68 -6.60 14.51
CA ARG A 24 12.13 -6.01 13.29
C ARG A 24 11.60 -4.61 13.55
N THR A 25 12.07 -3.65 12.81
CA THR A 25 11.49 -2.31 12.77
C THR A 25 10.28 -2.27 11.83
N LEU A 26 9.36 -1.36 12.13
CA LEU A 26 8.08 -1.21 11.45
C LEU A 26 7.90 0.24 11.02
N GLY A 27 7.29 0.44 9.85
CA GLY A 27 6.85 1.74 9.34
C GLY A 27 5.43 1.64 8.81
N ARG A 28 4.77 2.79 8.64
CA ARG A 28 3.42 2.87 8.10
C ARG A 28 3.28 4.09 7.21
N GLU A 29 2.67 3.90 6.05
CA GLU A 29 2.18 4.94 5.15
C GLU A 29 0.65 4.84 5.12
N ALA A 30 -0.04 5.83 5.66
CA ALA A 30 -1.50 5.85 5.73
C ALA A 30 -2.05 7.01 4.91
N GLU A 31 -2.80 6.69 3.87
CA GLU A 31 -3.38 7.65 2.95
C GLU A 31 -4.83 7.96 3.37
N PHE A 32 -5.17 9.24 3.47
CA PHE A 32 -6.49 9.68 3.92
C PHE A 32 -7.19 10.51 2.87
N PRO A 33 -8.33 10.08 2.31
CA PRO A 33 -9.22 10.97 1.57
C PRO A 33 -9.72 12.09 2.48
N VAL A 34 -9.68 13.31 1.98
CA VAL A 34 -10.24 14.48 2.64
C VAL A 34 -11.35 15.05 1.76
N VAL A 35 -12.54 15.23 2.34
CA VAL A 35 -13.73 15.56 1.58
C VAL A 35 -14.57 16.66 2.25
N HIS A 36 -15.42 17.30 1.49
CA HIS A 36 -16.54 18.13 1.95
C HIS A 36 -17.72 17.28 2.43
N ASP A 37 -18.74 17.91 3.04
CA ASP A 37 -19.95 17.23 3.53
C ASP A 37 -20.70 16.43 2.44
N ASP A 38 -20.60 16.85 1.19
CA ASP A 38 -21.20 16.19 0.03
C ASP A 38 -20.34 15.05 -0.55
N GLY A 39 -19.23 14.73 0.10
CA GLY A 39 -18.29 13.68 -0.31
C GLY A 39 -17.34 14.06 -1.44
N THR A 40 -17.40 15.28 -1.97
CA THR A 40 -16.45 15.74 -2.98
C THR A 40 -15.09 16.03 -2.37
N ALA A 41 -14.02 15.76 -3.12
CA ALA A 41 -12.65 15.93 -2.65
C ALA A 41 -12.34 17.38 -2.25
N ALA A 42 -11.79 17.57 -1.06
CA ALA A 42 -11.24 18.83 -0.60
C ALA A 42 -9.74 18.92 -0.96
N ASP A 43 -9.26 20.13 -1.22
CA ASP A 43 -7.84 20.33 -1.56
C ASP A 43 -6.98 20.29 -0.28
N VAL A 44 -6.23 19.17 -0.10
CA VAL A 44 -5.39 18.95 1.10
C VAL A 44 -4.20 19.90 1.20
N ARG A 45 -3.86 20.63 0.13
CA ARG A 45 -2.82 21.68 0.18
C ARG A 45 -3.15 22.77 1.19
N ASP A 46 -4.45 23.00 1.45
CA ASP A 46 -4.93 23.95 2.43
C ASP A 46 -4.67 23.53 3.89
N LEU A 47 -4.41 22.23 4.12
CA LEU A 47 -4.13 21.68 5.44
C LEU A 47 -2.65 21.82 5.82
N LEU A 48 -1.73 21.73 4.86
CA LEU A 48 -0.29 21.76 5.14
C LEU A 48 0.17 23.03 5.88
N PRO A 49 -0.29 24.26 5.53
CA PRO A 49 0.07 25.45 6.29
C PRO A 49 -0.47 25.46 7.73
N LEU A 50 -1.58 24.77 8.00
CA LEU A 50 -2.11 24.63 9.36
C LEU A 50 -1.27 23.64 10.16
N LEU A 51 -0.88 22.52 9.56
CA LEU A 51 0.02 21.54 10.16
C LEU A 51 1.40 22.13 10.47
N SER A 52 1.98 22.90 9.54
CA SER A 52 3.27 23.57 9.74
C SER A 52 3.23 24.54 10.94
N ARG A 53 2.15 25.33 11.07
CA ARG A 53 1.96 26.21 12.22
C ARG A 53 1.74 25.48 13.54
N ALA A 54 1.00 24.36 13.50
CA ALA A 54 0.71 23.57 14.70
C ALA A 54 1.94 22.79 15.20
N GLN A 55 2.88 22.48 14.32
CA GLN A 55 4.06 21.68 14.61
C GLN A 55 5.34 22.35 14.07
N PRO A 56 5.93 23.31 14.82
CA PRO A 56 7.10 24.08 14.37
C PRO A 56 8.36 23.23 14.11
N SER A 57 8.40 21.98 14.58
CA SER A 57 9.51 21.05 14.31
C SER A 57 9.52 20.47 12.91
N LEU A 58 8.41 20.63 12.16
CA LEU A 58 8.29 20.14 10.79
C LEU A 58 9.06 21.03 9.82
N ARG A 59 9.88 20.42 8.99
CA ARG A 59 10.60 21.06 7.89
C ARG A 59 9.76 20.97 6.61
N GLU A 60 9.66 22.06 5.88
CA GLU A 60 8.94 22.14 4.64
C GLU A 60 9.76 21.56 3.48
N THR A 61 9.10 20.79 2.62
CA THR A 61 9.61 20.40 1.31
C THR A 61 8.77 21.07 0.24
N ARG A 62 9.42 21.70 -0.74
CA ARG A 62 8.75 22.44 -1.82
C ARG A 62 9.22 21.94 -3.19
N GLU A 63 8.28 21.86 -4.13
CA GLU A 63 8.52 21.61 -5.55
C GLU A 63 7.92 22.76 -6.37
N GLY A 64 8.71 23.45 -7.19
CA GLY A 64 8.22 24.59 -7.98
C GLY A 64 7.56 25.70 -7.13
N GLY A 65 8.01 25.88 -5.89
CA GLY A 65 7.41 26.84 -4.94
C GLY A 65 6.20 26.30 -4.14
N MET A 66 5.57 25.21 -4.59
CA MET A 66 4.46 24.58 -3.89
C MET A 66 4.95 23.76 -2.69
N LEU A 67 4.30 23.92 -1.53
CA LEU A 67 4.53 23.07 -0.37
C LEU A 67 3.96 21.68 -0.65
N VAL A 68 4.83 20.65 -0.71
CA VAL A 68 4.46 19.27 -1.08
C VAL A 68 4.56 18.30 0.08
N ALA A 69 5.38 18.60 1.09
CA ALA A 69 5.48 17.77 2.29
C ALA A 69 5.96 18.57 3.49
N LEU A 70 5.64 18.06 4.68
CA LEU A 70 6.10 18.50 5.98
C LEU A 70 6.69 17.31 6.72
N ARG A 71 7.93 17.37 7.19
CA ARG A 71 8.56 16.23 7.84
C ARG A 71 9.49 16.61 8.99
N ASN A 72 9.62 15.68 9.93
CA ASN A 72 10.70 15.60 10.89
C ASN A 72 11.19 14.16 10.99
N ASP A 73 11.95 13.85 12.01
CA ASP A 73 12.54 12.49 12.17
C ASP A 73 11.50 11.41 12.61
N ARG A 74 10.25 11.78 12.88
CA ARG A 74 9.19 10.89 13.39
C ARG A 74 7.98 10.76 12.47
N VAL A 75 7.69 11.80 11.69
CA VAL A 75 6.49 11.88 10.83
C VAL A 75 6.77 12.66 9.56
N GLU A 76 6.12 12.25 8.49
CA GLU A 76 5.98 13.02 7.26
C GLU A 76 4.49 13.12 6.88
N TYR A 77 4.04 14.33 6.50
CA TYR A 77 2.76 14.59 5.83
C TYR A 77 3.09 14.95 4.41
N THR A 78 2.62 14.18 3.44
CA THR A 78 2.93 14.42 2.03
C THR A 78 1.68 14.41 1.15
N LEU A 79 1.71 15.22 0.10
CA LEU A 79 0.67 15.23 -0.92
C LEU A 79 0.77 13.96 -1.76
N GLU A 80 -0.34 13.27 -1.92
CA GLU A 80 -0.49 12.14 -2.79
C GLU A 80 -0.75 12.53 -4.26
N VAL A 81 -0.97 11.53 -5.14
CA VAL A 81 -1.27 11.76 -6.56
C VAL A 81 -2.51 12.62 -6.69
N GLY A 82 -3.53 12.39 -5.88
CA GLY A 82 -4.73 13.21 -5.82
C GLY A 82 -4.65 14.35 -4.80
N ARG A 83 -5.03 15.55 -5.21
CA ARG A 83 -5.13 16.72 -4.31
C ARG A 83 -6.16 16.53 -3.18
N GLY A 84 -6.99 15.51 -3.26
CA GLY A 84 -7.96 15.15 -2.23
C GLY A 84 -7.43 14.13 -1.21
N THR A 85 -6.18 13.68 -1.31
CA THR A 85 -5.61 12.65 -0.43
C THR A 85 -4.32 13.16 0.20
N LEU A 86 -4.21 13.01 1.53
CA LEU A 86 -3.00 13.30 2.29
C LEU A 86 -2.45 12.00 2.86
N GLU A 87 -1.17 11.79 2.68
CA GLU A 87 -0.45 10.67 3.26
C GLU A 87 0.24 11.07 4.56
N VAL A 88 0.16 10.19 5.56
CA VAL A 88 0.87 10.29 6.83
C VAL A 88 1.83 9.11 6.95
N VAL A 89 3.12 9.40 6.94
CA VAL A 89 4.18 8.39 7.07
C VAL A 89 4.76 8.46 8.47
N VAL A 90 4.85 7.31 9.15
CA VAL A 90 5.45 7.18 10.48
C VAL A 90 6.40 5.98 10.53
N GLY A 91 7.47 6.11 11.28
CA GLY A 91 8.47 5.07 11.49
C GLY A 91 9.92 5.60 11.40
N PRO A 92 10.90 4.71 11.55
CA PRO A 92 10.78 3.34 12.02
C PRO A 92 10.38 3.26 13.51
N ALA A 93 9.52 2.29 13.86
CA ALA A 93 9.13 1.96 15.21
C ALA A 93 9.65 0.58 15.61
N GLN A 94 9.83 0.34 16.91
CA GLN A 94 10.37 -0.93 17.43
C GLN A 94 9.29 -2.02 17.55
N ASP A 95 8.03 -1.60 17.67
CA ASP A 95 6.89 -2.50 17.77
C ASP A 95 5.61 -1.84 17.27
N LEU A 96 4.53 -2.63 17.16
CA LEU A 96 3.24 -2.17 16.69
C LEU A 96 2.55 -1.18 17.64
N HIS A 97 2.80 -1.25 18.95
CA HIS A 97 2.21 -0.30 19.89
C HIS A 97 2.84 1.09 19.73
N GLU A 98 4.17 1.12 19.59
CA GLU A 98 4.89 2.36 19.29
C GLU A 98 4.45 2.93 17.94
N LEU A 99 4.33 2.07 16.91
CA LEU A 99 3.89 2.48 15.57
C LEU A 99 2.49 3.09 15.62
N GLN A 100 1.56 2.43 16.32
CA GLN A 100 0.19 2.92 16.51
C GLN A 100 0.16 4.24 17.27
N ALA A 101 0.88 4.35 18.39
CA ALA A 101 0.93 5.58 19.20
C ALA A 101 1.48 6.76 18.36
N ARG A 102 2.56 6.57 17.62
CA ARG A 102 3.13 7.59 16.72
C ARG A 102 2.15 7.99 15.62
N HIS A 103 1.42 7.03 15.05
CA HIS A 103 0.43 7.31 14.03
C HIS A 103 -0.77 8.08 14.58
N GLU A 104 -1.26 7.76 15.77
CA GLU A 104 -2.32 8.52 16.45
C GLU A 104 -1.87 9.94 16.80
N GLU A 105 -0.63 10.09 17.31
CA GLU A 105 -0.01 11.41 17.56
C GLU A 105 0.08 12.26 16.27
N ALA A 106 0.46 11.64 15.14
CA ALA A 106 0.53 12.31 13.85
C ALA A 106 -0.86 12.66 13.29
N ARG A 107 -1.85 11.78 13.47
CA ARG A 107 -3.22 11.99 12.95
C ARG A 107 -3.97 13.10 13.67
N ALA A 108 -3.77 13.29 14.96
CA ALA A 108 -4.52 14.27 15.76
C ALA A 108 -4.42 15.71 15.21
N PRO A 109 -3.23 16.28 14.86
CA PRO A 109 -3.14 17.58 14.22
C PRO A 109 -3.80 17.65 12.85
N LEU A 110 -3.78 16.56 12.06
CA LEU A 110 -4.46 16.50 10.77
C LEU A 110 -5.98 16.63 10.95
N LEU A 111 -6.56 15.91 11.89
CA LEU A 111 -8.00 16.00 12.23
C LEU A 111 -8.36 17.42 12.71
N ALA A 112 -7.52 18.05 13.52
CA ALA A 112 -7.72 19.42 13.98
C ALA A 112 -7.67 20.43 12.82
N ALA A 113 -6.72 20.27 11.89
CA ALA A 113 -6.60 21.12 10.71
C ALA A 113 -7.81 20.97 9.77
N ALA A 114 -8.26 19.73 9.55
CA ALA A 114 -9.45 19.44 8.75
C ALA A 114 -10.72 20.06 9.36
N LYS A 115 -10.92 19.91 10.67
CA LYS A 115 -12.02 20.55 11.41
C LYS A 115 -12.00 22.06 11.27
N ALA A 116 -10.83 22.69 11.36
CA ALA A 116 -10.68 24.13 11.19
C ALA A 116 -11.02 24.63 9.77
N ARG A 117 -10.97 23.74 8.78
CA ARG A 117 -11.35 24.02 7.39
C ARG A 117 -12.77 23.58 7.04
N GLY A 118 -13.50 22.93 7.94
CA GLY A 118 -14.83 22.40 7.69
C GLY A 118 -14.83 21.26 6.69
N VAL A 119 -13.78 20.41 6.72
CA VAL A 119 -13.64 19.22 5.88
C VAL A 119 -13.43 17.98 6.73
N HIS A 120 -13.62 16.79 6.15
CA HIS A 120 -13.56 15.52 6.83
C HIS A 120 -12.39 14.68 6.33
N VAL A 121 -11.61 14.11 7.26
CA VAL A 121 -10.60 13.08 7.00
C VAL A 121 -11.28 11.72 7.12
N LEU A 122 -11.19 10.91 6.07
CA LEU A 122 -11.89 9.65 6.03
C LEU A 122 -10.97 8.46 6.30
N GLY A 123 -11.41 7.53 7.15
CA GLY A 123 -10.90 6.16 7.21
C GLY A 123 -11.55 5.32 6.11
N TYR A 124 -11.20 5.57 4.84
CA TYR A 124 -11.86 5.01 3.67
C TYR A 124 -10.89 4.85 2.49
N GLY A 125 -11.05 3.82 1.67
CA GLY A 125 -10.04 3.41 0.70
C GLY A 125 -10.07 4.12 -0.66
N ILE A 126 -11.00 5.05 -0.91
CA ILE A 126 -11.13 5.77 -2.18
C ILE A 126 -11.85 7.10 -1.99
N GLN A 127 -11.70 8.04 -2.92
CA GLN A 127 -12.57 9.23 -2.98
C GLN A 127 -14.01 8.80 -3.34
N PRO A 128 -15.01 9.05 -2.46
CA PRO A 128 -16.32 8.43 -2.63
C PRO A 128 -17.17 9.03 -3.78
N VAL A 129 -16.93 10.27 -4.18
CA VAL A 129 -17.75 11.00 -5.14
C VAL A 129 -16.97 11.52 -6.33
N THR A 130 -15.83 12.16 -6.08
CA THR A 130 -15.05 12.86 -7.10
C THR A 130 -14.50 11.92 -8.17
N PRO A 131 -14.67 12.22 -9.47
CA PRO A 131 -14.14 11.38 -10.54
C PRO A 131 -12.62 11.52 -10.71
N ALA A 132 -11.99 10.49 -11.31
CA ALA A 132 -10.60 10.51 -11.71
C ALA A 132 -10.37 11.50 -12.86
N THR A 133 -9.73 12.63 -12.58
CA THR A 133 -9.48 13.67 -13.58
C THR A 133 -8.09 14.27 -13.42
N ALA A 134 -7.53 14.79 -14.51
CA ALA A 134 -6.26 15.51 -14.47
C ALA A 134 -6.31 16.76 -13.56
N SER A 135 -7.49 17.38 -13.40
CA SER A 135 -7.67 18.52 -12.49
C SER A 135 -7.57 18.14 -11.01
N LEU A 136 -7.79 16.87 -10.68
CA LEU A 136 -7.61 16.37 -9.32
C LEU A 136 -6.14 16.00 -9.04
N MET A 137 -5.31 15.85 -10.06
CA MET A 137 -3.92 15.46 -9.89
C MET A 137 -3.10 16.57 -9.22
N THR A 138 -2.29 16.21 -8.24
CA THR A 138 -1.30 17.09 -7.63
C THR A 138 -0.24 17.46 -8.67
N PRO A 139 0.07 18.76 -8.85
CA PRO A 139 0.97 19.19 -9.93
C PRO A 139 2.46 18.99 -9.57
N LYS A 140 2.84 17.75 -9.21
CA LYS A 140 4.24 17.33 -9.09
C LYS A 140 4.75 16.93 -10.47
N ALA A 141 5.98 17.31 -10.84
CA ALA A 141 6.55 17.05 -12.17
C ALA A 141 6.49 15.56 -12.55
N ARG A 142 6.77 14.66 -11.59
CA ARG A 142 6.74 13.21 -11.79
C ARG A 142 5.34 12.69 -12.19
N TYR A 143 4.27 13.30 -11.68
CA TYR A 143 2.91 12.86 -11.98
C TYR A 143 2.48 13.25 -13.40
N GLY A 144 2.95 14.40 -13.89
CA GLY A 144 2.77 14.78 -15.29
C GLY A 144 3.43 13.80 -16.25
N VAL A 145 4.66 13.37 -15.94
CA VAL A 145 5.39 12.36 -16.72
C VAL A 145 4.69 11.01 -16.69
N LEU A 146 4.15 10.60 -15.52
CA LEU A 146 3.39 9.34 -15.43
C LEU A 146 2.07 9.40 -16.21
N LEU A 147 1.39 10.54 -16.22
CA LEU A 147 0.21 10.74 -17.07
C LEU A 147 0.56 10.67 -18.58
N GLU A 148 1.70 11.23 -18.98
CA GLU A 148 2.19 11.13 -20.35
C GLU A 148 2.52 9.68 -20.74
N THR A 149 3.13 8.92 -19.81
CA THR A 149 3.65 7.56 -20.09
C THR A 149 2.54 6.49 -19.99
N ILE A 150 1.67 6.56 -18.99
CA ILE A 150 0.61 5.57 -18.73
C ILE A 150 -0.70 5.99 -19.42
N GLY A 151 -0.93 7.29 -19.59
CA GLY A 151 -2.19 7.84 -20.09
C GLY A 151 -3.27 7.98 -19.03
N GLU A 152 -4.54 8.04 -19.46
CA GLU A 152 -5.70 8.21 -18.58
C GLU A 152 -5.77 7.19 -17.42
N PRO A 153 -5.36 5.92 -17.57
CA PRO A 153 -5.32 4.97 -16.45
C PRO A 153 -4.55 5.48 -15.22
N TRP A 154 -3.52 6.33 -15.39
CA TRP A 154 -2.80 6.95 -14.29
C TRP A 154 -3.71 7.80 -13.37
N LEU A 155 -4.77 8.39 -13.91
CA LEU A 155 -5.65 9.27 -13.15
C LEU A 155 -6.40 8.55 -12.01
N TRP A 156 -6.53 7.23 -12.06
CA TRP A 156 -7.17 6.48 -10.98
C TRP A 156 -6.37 6.52 -9.67
N PHE A 157 -5.05 6.71 -9.75
CA PHE A 157 -4.22 6.93 -8.55
C PHE A 157 -4.58 8.22 -7.81
N THR A 158 -5.30 9.18 -8.45
CA THR A 158 -5.75 10.39 -7.78
C THR A 158 -6.86 10.14 -6.75
N LEU A 159 -7.49 8.97 -6.77
CA LEU A 159 -8.65 8.64 -5.95
C LEU A 159 -8.34 7.68 -4.82
N THR A 160 -7.36 6.79 -5.00
CA THR A 160 -7.12 5.66 -4.08
C THR A 160 -6.46 6.10 -2.79
N ALA A 161 -6.75 5.34 -1.72
CA ALA A 161 -6.16 5.52 -0.40
C ALA A 161 -5.92 4.15 0.25
N SER A 162 -4.68 3.87 0.60
CA SER A 162 -4.22 2.63 1.20
C SER A 162 -3.70 2.83 2.62
N ASP A 163 -3.55 1.71 3.32
CA ASP A 163 -2.89 1.61 4.61
C ASP A 163 -1.75 0.60 4.48
N GLN A 164 -0.55 1.11 4.27
CA GLN A 164 0.63 0.32 3.94
C GLN A 164 1.51 0.14 5.16
N VAL A 165 2.04 -1.08 5.34
CA VAL A 165 3.00 -1.37 6.41
C VAL A 165 4.34 -1.77 5.81
N HIS A 166 5.41 -1.25 6.39
CA HIS A 166 6.78 -1.63 6.13
C HIS A 166 7.30 -2.49 7.28
N VAL A 167 7.86 -3.63 6.95
CA VAL A 167 8.46 -4.56 7.93
C VAL A 167 9.90 -4.84 7.52
N SER A 168 10.88 -4.60 8.40
CA SER A 168 12.27 -4.92 8.06
C SER A 168 12.43 -6.42 7.85
N ILE A 169 13.13 -6.77 6.76
CA ILE A 169 13.45 -8.15 6.38
C ILE A 169 14.94 -8.32 6.13
N SER A 170 15.40 -9.56 6.18
CA SER A 170 16.77 -9.94 5.84
C SER A 170 16.85 -10.52 4.44
N ARG A 171 18.08 -10.73 3.98
CA ARG A 171 18.39 -11.29 2.67
C ARG A 171 17.81 -12.69 2.47
N ASP A 172 17.90 -13.56 3.47
CA ASP A 172 17.36 -14.90 3.45
C ASP A 172 15.82 -14.97 3.53
N GLU A 173 15.17 -13.85 3.86
CA GLU A 173 13.71 -13.69 3.87
C GLU A 173 13.17 -13.05 2.59
N LEU A 174 14.03 -12.32 1.86
CA LEU A 174 13.65 -11.44 0.76
C LEU A 174 12.64 -12.09 -0.20
N VAL A 175 12.98 -13.22 -0.77
CA VAL A 175 12.14 -13.86 -1.79
C VAL A 175 10.96 -14.61 -1.16
N GLY A 176 11.24 -15.40 -0.11
CA GLY A 176 10.20 -16.20 0.54
C GLY A 176 9.09 -15.37 1.15
N ALA A 177 9.44 -14.33 1.94
CA ALA A 177 8.44 -13.44 2.53
C ALA A 177 7.71 -12.61 1.46
N THR A 178 8.40 -12.15 0.40
CA THR A 178 7.78 -11.40 -0.70
C THR A 178 6.75 -12.27 -1.44
N ASN A 179 7.11 -13.49 -1.80
CA ASN A 179 6.20 -14.43 -2.47
C ASN A 179 4.98 -14.73 -1.60
N LEU A 180 5.21 -15.07 -0.32
CA LEU A 180 4.12 -15.38 0.60
C LEU A 180 3.17 -14.21 0.78
N CYS A 181 3.68 -13.01 1.04
CA CYS A 181 2.83 -11.84 1.27
C CYS A 181 2.07 -11.42 0.01
N ASN A 182 2.63 -11.64 -1.19
CA ASN A 182 1.88 -11.49 -2.43
C ASN A 182 0.79 -12.57 -2.56
N LEU A 183 1.09 -13.82 -2.23
CA LEU A 183 0.12 -14.93 -2.25
C LEU A 183 -1.04 -14.68 -1.28
N LEU A 184 -0.78 -14.02 -0.14
CA LEU A 184 -1.77 -13.69 0.90
C LEU A 184 -2.52 -12.36 0.66
N ALA A 185 -2.30 -11.68 -0.46
CA ALA A 185 -3.05 -10.47 -0.82
C ALA A 185 -4.58 -10.63 -0.70
N PRO A 186 -5.20 -11.76 -1.15
CA PRO A 186 -6.63 -11.98 -0.99
C PRO A 186 -7.12 -11.95 0.46
N VAL A 187 -6.32 -12.45 1.40
CA VAL A 187 -6.65 -12.43 2.84
C VAL A 187 -6.70 -10.99 3.37
N THR A 188 -5.71 -10.17 2.96
CA THR A 188 -5.70 -8.76 3.31
C THR A 188 -6.90 -8.03 2.73
N VAL A 189 -7.23 -8.27 1.46
CA VAL A 189 -8.41 -7.65 0.82
C VAL A 189 -9.70 -8.12 1.47
N ALA A 190 -9.87 -9.42 1.74
CA ALA A 190 -11.07 -9.95 2.38
C ALA A 190 -11.34 -9.26 3.74
N LEU A 191 -10.30 -9.09 4.55
CA LEU A 191 -10.38 -8.52 5.89
C LEU A 191 -10.43 -6.98 5.91
N CYS A 192 -9.77 -6.31 4.95
CA CYS A 192 -9.51 -4.86 4.98
C CYS A 192 -10.16 -4.08 3.83
N ALA A 193 -11.02 -4.69 2.99
CA ALA A 193 -11.77 -3.94 1.99
C ALA A 193 -12.65 -2.88 2.64
N ASN A 194 -12.57 -1.64 2.13
CA ASN A 194 -13.27 -0.49 2.68
C ASN A 194 -13.44 0.62 1.63
N SER A 195 -13.93 0.26 0.43
CA SER A 195 -14.14 1.22 -0.65
C SER A 195 -15.30 0.82 -1.57
N PRO A 196 -16.48 0.43 -1.04
CA PRO A 196 -17.57 -0.06 -1.88
C PRO A 196 -18.33 1.05 -2.61
N VAL A 197 -18.16 2.32 -2.21
CA VAL A 197 -18.85 3.47 -2.80
C VAL A 197 -17.87 4.33 -3.57
N PHE A 198 -18.16 4.50 -4.85
CA PHE A 198 -17.39 5.34 -5.77
C PHE A 198 -18.34 6.01 -6.77
N GLY A 199 -18.05 7.27 -7.15
CA GLY A 199 -18.95 8.04 -8.00
C GLY A 199 -20.33 8.30 -7.36
N GLY A 200 -20.39 8.36 -6.03
CA GLY A 200 -21.59 8.62 -5.25
C GLY A 200 -22.55 7.44 -5.10
N ARG A 201 -22.16 6.23 -5.49
CA ARG A 201 -23.00 5.03 -5.50
C ARG A 201 -22.23 3.77 -5.15
N ASP A 202 -22.94 2.72 -4.77
CA ASP A 202 -22.40 1.37 -4.70
C ASP A 202 -21.82 0.97 -6.08
N CYS A 203 -20.57 0.55 -6.10
CA CYS A 203 -19.87 0.14 -7.31
C CYS A 203 -19.88 -1.39 -7.54
N GLY A 204 -20.53 -2.16 -6.68
CA GLY A 204 -20.62 -3.62 -6.77
C GLY A 204 -19.31 -4.35 -6.38
N ALA A 205 -18.39 -3.67 -5.69
CA ALA A 205 -17.16 -4.26 -5.18
C ALA A 205 -16.93 -3.82 -3.73
N ALA A 206 -16.49 -4.74 -2.86
CA ALA A 206 -16.09 -4.39 -1.49
C ALA A 206 -14.83 -3.51 -1.48
N SER A 207 -13.95 -3.70 -2.47
CA SER A 207 -12.75 -2.89 -2.71
C SER A 207 -12.74 -2.32 -4.13
N ALA A 208 -13.38 -1.15 -4.33
CA ALA A 208 -13.26 -0.42 -5.59
C ALA A 208 -11.80 -0.03 -5.87
N ARG A 209 -11.02 0.25 -4.82
CA ARG A 209 -9.59 0.54 -4.94
C ARG A 209 -8.85 -0.57 -5.69
N GLU A 210 -8.92 -1.81 -5.20
CA GLU A 210 -8.24 -2.95 -5.83
C GLU A 210 -8.87 -3.31 -7.19
N HIS A 211 -10.21 -3.20 -7.31
CA HIS A 211 -10.91 -3.47 -8.57
C HIS A 211 -10.43 -2.55 -9.68
N GLN A 212 -10.47 -1.24 -9.45
CA GLN A 212 -10.08 -0.25 -10.48
C GLN A 212 -8.60 -0.39 -10.85
N MET A 213 -7.72 -0.52 -9.86
CA MET A 213 -6.28 -0.67 -10.11
C MET A 213 -5.96 -1.97 -10.86
N GLY A 214 -6.66 -3.05 -10.54
CA GLY A 214 -6.52 -4.34 -11.23
C GLY A 214 -6.95 -4.29 -12.69
N GLU A 215 -8.07 -3.65 -13.01
CA GLU A 215 -8.57 -3.51 -14.39
C GLU A 215 -7.65 -2.63 -15.26
N ILE A 216 -7.12 -1.53 -14.71
CA ILE A 216 -6.30 -0.57 -15.45
C ILE A 216 -4.90 -1.13 -15.76
N LEU A 217 -4.35 -1.93 -14.87
CA LEU A 217 -2.99 -2.46 -14.96
C LEU A 217 -2.96 -3.98 -15.14
N ALA A 218 -4.08 -4.60 -15.55
CA ALA A 218 -4.29 -6.04 -15.62
C ALA A 218 -3.24 -6.77 -16.48
N ASP A 219 -2.91 -6.21 -17.62
CA ASP A 219 -2.05 -6.89 -18.61
C ASP A 219 -0.56 -6.82 -18.24
N THR A 220 -0.19 -6.06 -17.23
CA THR A 220 1.22 -5.79 -16.93
C THR A 220 1.73 -6.49 -15.68
N PHE A 221 0.88 -7.06 -14.84
CA PHE A 221 1.22 -7.54 -13.49
C PHE A 221 2.00 -6.52 -12.65
N ARG A 222 1.88 -5.25 -12.99
CA ARG A 222 2.53 -4.14 -12.30
C ARG A 222 1.88 -3.82 -10.96
N HIS A 223 0.57 -4.04 -10.86
CA HIS A 223 -0.24 -3.89 -9.64
C HIS A 223 -0.76 -5.25 -9.15
N GLY A 224 -1.02 -5.36 -7.85
CA GLY A 224 -1.64 -6.54 -7.26
C GLY A 224 -0.70 -7.75 -7.15
N MET A 225 -1.29 -8.94 -7.21
CA MET A 225 -0.53 -10.18 -7.14
C MET A 225 0.28 -10.41 -8.43
N PRO A 226 1.58 -10.76 -8.35
CA PRO A 226 2.33 -11.27 -9.49
C PRO A 226 1.70 -12.51 -10.10
N GLY A 227 2.14 -12.87 -11.31
CA GLY A 227 1.65 -14.06 -12.03
C GLY A 227 2.00 -15.38 -11.35
N ALA A 228 3.17 -15.45 -10.68
CA ALA A 228 3.71 -16.61 -10.00
C ALA A 228 4.74 -16.19 -8.96
N ALA A 229 5.22 -17.14 -8.16
CA ALA A 229 6.34 -16.96 -7.25
C ALA A 229 7.65 -16.76 -8.02
N ASP A 230 8.52 -15.92 -7.49
CA ASP A 230 9.90 -15.77 -7.94
C ASP A 230 10.77 -16.88 -7.28
N ALA A 231 11.66 -17.51 -8.05
CA ALA A 231 12.50 -18.59 -7.54
C ALA A 231 13.64 -18.08 -6.64
N ASP A 232 14.18 -16.91 -6.96
CA ASP A 232 15.29 -16.26 -6.27
C ASP A 232 15.28 -14.74 -6.55
N ALA A 233 16.19 -13.99 -5.95
CA ALA A 233 16.31 -12.55 -6.13
C ALA A 233 16.62 -12.16 -7.59
N ARG A 234 17.35 -13.01 -8.32
CA ARG A 234 17.63 -12.78 -9.74
C ARG A 234 16.37 -12.95 -10.59
N ALA A 235 15.54 -13.95 -10.29
CA ALA A 235 14.24 -14.14 -10.94
C ALA A 235 13.29 -12.96 -10.67
N LEU A 236 13.22 -12.49 -9.41
CA LEU A 236 12.49 -11.30 -9.03
C LEU A 236 12.92 -10.09 -9.86
N VAL A 237 14.22 -9.79 -9.90
CA VAL A 237 14.75 -8.64 -10.66
C VAL A 237 14.52 -8.80 -12.17
N ARG A 238 14.68 -10.01 -12.73
CA ARG A 238 14.32 -10.26 -14.14
C ARG A 238 12.86 -9.96 -14.42
N ARG A 239 11.94 -10.42 -13.57
CA ARG A 239 10.50 -10.14 -13.70
C ARG A 239 10.21 -8.63 -13.64
N LEU A 240 10.82 -7.92 -12.70
CA LEU A 240 10.69 -6.46 -12.61
C LEU A 240 11.23 -5.77 -13.88
N ALA A 241 12.37 -6.21 -14.40
CA ALA A 241 13.02 -5.61 -15.56
C ALA A 241 12.25 -5.81 -16.89
N GLU A 242 11.35 -6.78 -16.97
CA GLU A 242 10.47 -6.95 -18.14
C GLU A 242 9.26 -6.00 -18.14
N GLN A 243 9.05 -5.25 -17.04
CA GLN A 243 8.04 -4.19 -17.00
C GLN A 243 8.52 -2.94 -17.76
N ASP A 244 7.56 -2.17 -18.28
CA ASP A 244 7.86 -0.92 -18.95
C ASP A 244 8.57 0.08 -18.04
N LEU A 245 9.61 0.72 -18.55
CA LEU A 245 10.30 1.80 -17.88
C LEU A 245 9.48 3.08 -18.01
N LEU A 246 8.79 3.45 -16.93
CA LEU A 246 7.88 4.59 -16.93
C LEU A 246 8.61 5.92 -16.84
N VAL A 247 9.64 5.98 -16.01
CA VAL A 247 10.28 7.25 -15.61
C VAL A 247 11.79 7.08 -15.55
N LEU A 248 12.49 8.11 -15.95
CA LEU A 248 13.94 8.28 -15.79
C LEU A 248 14.27 9.59 -15.10
N ARG A 249 15.42 9.65 -14.44
CA ARG A 249 15.97 10.90 -13.89
C ARG A 249 17.27 11.24 -14.60
N ARG A 250 17.38 12.43 -15.17
CA ARG A 250 18.60 12.91 -15.83
C ARG A 250 18.82 14.39 -15.49
N GLY A 251 20.01 14.70 -14.97
CA GLY A 251 20.35 16.07 -14.59
C GLY A 251 19.41 16.69 -13.52
N GLY A 252 18.81 15.84 -12.65
CA GLY A 252 17.82 16.28 -11.66
C GLY A 252 16.38 16.36 -12.18
N GLU A 253 16.16 16.29 -13.49
CA GLU A 253 14.83 16.32 -14.12
C GLU A 253 14.26 14.90 -14.26
N ILE A 254 12.94 14.81 -14.07
CA ILE A 254 12.17 13.60 -14.36
C ILE A 254 11.71 13.63 -15.81
N ARG A 255 11.87 12.50 -16.51
CA ARG A 255 11.52 12.34 -17.94
C ARG A 255 10.80 11.03 -18.16
N ALA A 256 10.00 10.95 -19.23
CA ALA A 256 9.38 9.71 -19.65
C ALA A 256 10.46 8.67 -20.03
N GLY A 257 10.21 7.43 -19.61
CA GLY A 257 10.98 6.26 -20.03
C GLY A 257 10.54 5.77 -21.42
N GLY A 258 10.66 4.47 -21.67
CA GLY A 258 10.18 3.83 -22.90
C GLY A 258 10.74 2.43 -23.09
N GLY A 259 9.88 1.51 -23.50
CA GLY A 259 10.19 0.10 -23.57
C GLY A 259 10.44 -0.51 -22.20
N THR A 260 10.90 -1.76 -22.13
CA THR A 260 11.18 -2.43 -20.85
C THR A 260 12.48 -1.94 -20.23
N PHE A 261 12.62 -2.11 -18.91
CA PHE A 261 13.88 -1.80 -18.23
C PHE A 261 15.03 -2.67 -18.76
N SER A 262 14.78 -3.94 -19.10
CA SER A 262 15.79 -4.83 -19.70
C SER A 262 16.34 -4.26 -21.02
N HIS A 263 15.48 -3.71 -21.85
CA HIS A 263 15.90 -3.03 -23.09
C HIS A 263 16.71 -1.75 -22.80
N HIS A 264 16.29 -0.95 -21.82
CA HIS A 264 17.02 0.23 -21.38
C HIS A 264 18.42 -0.11 -20.87
N LEU A 265 18.53 -1.14 -20.02
CA LEU A 265 19.82 -1.62 -19.51
C LEU A 265 20.76 -2.05 -20.61
N ALA A 266 20.24 -2.73 -21.65
CA ALA A 266 21.03 -3.09 -22.82
C ALA A 266 21.57 -1.87 -23.58
N LYS A 267 20.76 -0.80 -23.72
CA LYS A 267 21.18 0.48 -24.33
C LYS A 267 22.26 1.20 -23.54
N LEU A 268 22.25 1.07 -22.19
CA LEU A 268 23.28 1.64 -21.33
C LEU A 268 24.63 0.89 -21.43
N GLY A 269 24.64 -0.30 -22.04
CA GLY A 269 25.83 -1.15 -22.11
C GLY A 269 25.96 -2.16 -20.95
N GLY A 270 24.95 -2.25 -20.09
CA GLY A 270 24.88 -3.26 -19.02
C GLY A 270 24.79 -2.71 -17.59
N PRO A 271 24.89 -3.59 -16.60
CA PRO A 271 24.68 -3.25 -15.19
C PRO A 271 25.79 -2.36 -14.57
N ASP A 272 26.97 -2.33 -15.20
CA ASP A 272 28.12 -1.53 -14.74
C ASP A 272 28.05 -0.08 -15.24
N ALA A 273 27.06 0.28 -16.06
CA ALA A 273 26.84 1.66 -16.45
C ALA A 273 26.54 2.53 -15.22
N PRO A 274 27.08 3.75 -15.13
CA PRO A 274 26.94 4.60 -13.95
C PRO A 274 25.48 4.83 -13.50
N GLU A 275 24.56 4.93 -14.46
CA GLU A 275 23.14 5.21 -14.20
C GLU A 275 22.30 3.95 -13.96
N ALA A 276 22.82 2.76 -14.29
CA ALA A 276 22.02 1.53 -14.33
C ALA A 276 21.34 1.20 -13.01
N TRP A 277 22.05 1.39 -11.89
CA TRP A 277 21.51 1.11 -10.58
C TRP A 277 20.46 2.12 -10.12
N ASP A 278 20.70 3.40 -10.29
CA ASP A 278 19.78 4.46 -9.90
C ASP A 278 18.51 4.40 -10.76
N ASP A 279 18.65 4.09 -12.04
CA ASP A 279 17.52 3.85 -12.93
C ASP A 279 16.72 2.61 -12.51
N PHE A 280 17.39 1.53 -12.06
CA PHE A 280 16.70 0.35 -11.55
C PHE A 280 15.92 0.65 -10.27
N LEU A 281 16.50 1.36 -9.31
CA LEU A 281 15.82 1.76 -8.08
C LEU A 281 14.61 2.66 -8.36
N LEU A 282 14.73 3.55 -9.33
CA LEU A 282 13.59 4.38 -9.75
C LEU A 282 12.53 3.54 -10.47
N HIS A 283 12.95 2.58 -11.29
CA HIS A 283 12.04 1.67 -11.99
C HIS A 283 11.25 0.79 -11.01
N GLU A 284 11.90 0.16 -10.03
CA GLU A 284 11.24 -0.70 -9.04
C GLU A 284 10.24 0.06 -8.15
N HIS A 285 10.49 1.35 -7.92
CA HIS A 285 9.58 2.22 -7.19
C HIS A 285 8.20 2.35 -7.87
N TYR A 286 8.13 2.23 -9.19
CA TYR A 286 6.89 2.31 -9.96
C TYR A 286 6.29 0.94 -10.30
N ILE A 287 6.58 -0.10 -9.53
CA ILE A 287 5.92 -1.39 -9.59
C ILE A 287 5.14 -1.58 -8.29
N TRP A 288 3.83 -1.72 -8.40
CA TRP A 288 2.88 -1.66 -7.28
C TRP A 288 2.32 -3.04 -6.91
N ASN A 289 3.19 -4.08 -6.87
CA ASN A 289 2.76 -5.37 -6.34
C ASN A 289 2.29 -5.25 -4.89
N THR A 290 1.38 -6.11 -4.47
CA THR A 290 0.76 -6.08 -3.12
C THR A 290 1.78 -6.23 -1.99
N ALA A 291 2.86 -6.97 -2.24
CA ALA A 291 4.05 -6.97 -1.40
C ALA A 291 5.27 -6.70 -2.28
N ARG A 292 6.03 -5.66 -1.95
CA ARG A 292 7.24 -5.30 -2.69
C ARG A 292 8.42 -5.03 -1.74
N PRO A 293 9.60 -5.59 -2.02
CA PRO A 293 10.79 -5.28 -1.26
C PRO A 293 11.24 -3.84 -1.56
N ARG A 294 11.66 -3.11 -0.53
CA ARG A 294 12.17 -1.74 -0.61
C ARG A 294 13.65 -1.74 -0.28
N SER A 295 14.48 -1.92 -1.30
CA SER A 295 15.94 -2.04 -1.15
C SER A 295 16.60 -0.83 -0.49
N ALA A 296 16.06 0.38 -0.71
CA ALA A 296 16.60 1.62 -0.12
C ALA A 296 16.52 1.67 1.41
N ILE A 297 15.60 0.91 2.03
CA ILE A 297 15.37 0.93 3.49
C ILE A 297 15.34 -0.47 4.12
N GLY A 298 15.56 -1.53 3.34
CA GLY A 298 15.65 -2.91 3.83
C GLY A 298 14.32 -3.48 4.38
N THR A 299 13.19 -3.09 3.79
CA THR A 299 11.86 -3.51 4.25
C THR A 299 11.07 -4.22 3.15
N LEU A 300 10.07 -5.01 3.57
CA LEU A 300 8.96 -5.44 2.74
C LEU A 300 7.77 -4.52 3.01
N GLU A 301 7.25 -3.91 1.95
CA GLU A 301 6.09 -3.04 1.97
C GLU A 301 4.84 -3.83 1.53
N LEU A 302 3.80 -3.85 2.38
CA LEU A 302 2.53 -4.51 2.08
C LEU A 302 1.46 -3.44 1.83
N ARG A 303 0.77 -3.54 0.69
CA ARG A 303 -0.03 -2.46 0.10
C ARG A 303 -1.51 -2.78 -0.12
N ALA A 304 -1.93 -4.04 0.07
CA ALA A 304 -3.27 -4.49 -0.31
C ALA A 304 -4.42 -3.93 0.54
N ALA A 305 -4.15 -3.41 1.75
CA ALA A 305 -5.19 -2.89 2.62
C ALA A 305 -5.72 -1.55 2.12
N CYS A 306 -7.05 -1.39 2.06
CA CYS A 306 -7.68 -0.08 2.01
C CYS A 306 -7.39 0.70 3.28
N GLN A 307 -7.40 2.05 3.22
CA GLN A 307 -7.45 2.84 4.43
C GLN A 307 -8.67 2.43 5.25
N GLY A 308 -8.41 2.02 6.50
CA GLY A 308 -9.40 1.44 7.39
C GLY A 308 -10.09 2.46 8.29
N PRO A 309 -11.11 2.03 9.06
CA PRO A 309 -11.77 2.86 10.05
C PRO A 309 -10.77 3.47 11.05
N LEU A 310 -10.92 4.77 11.33
CA LEU A 310 -9.95 5.50 12.15
C LEU A 310 -9.80 4.95 13.58
N HIS A 311 -10.88 4.38 14.15
CA HIS A 311 -10.89 3.78 15.48
C HIS A 311 -10.30 2.34 15.54
N GLU A 312 -10.08 1.71 14.40
CA GLU A 312 -9.40 0.40 14.28
C GLU A 312 -7.99 0.54 13.68
N SER A 313 -7.43 1.73 13.80
CA SER A 313 -6.09 2.06 13.32
C SER A 313 -5.05 1.07 13.86
N GLY A 314 -4.27 0.50 12.95
CA GLY A 314 -3.21 -0.47 13.29
C GLY A 314 -3.54 -1.93 13.01
N ALA A 315 -4.81 -2.30 12.78
CA ALA A 315 -5.17 -3.70 12.51
C ALA A 315 -4.56 -4.25 11.21
N SER A 316 -4.54 -3.44 10.13
CA SER A 316 -3.87 -3.77 8.85
C SER A 316 -2.36 -3.90 9.02
N ALA A 317 -1.73 -2.99 9.78
CA ALA A 317 -0.31 -3.05 10.08
C ALA A 317 0.04 -4.29 10.92
N ALA A 318 -0.81 -4.68 11.87
CA ALA A 318 -0.63 -5.90 12.65
C ALA A 318 -0.74 -7.16 11.79
N LEU A 319 -1.69 -7.19 10.82
CA LEU A 319 -1.80 -8.29 9.87
C LEU A 319 -0.52 -8.42 9.02
N GLY A 320 -0.07 -7.33 8.42
CA GLY A 320 1.13 -7.33 7.58
C GLY A 320 2.39 -7.72 8.37
N ALA A 321 2.59 -7.16 9.57
CA ALA A 321 3.69 -7.53 10.45
C ALA A 321 3.62 -9.01 10.86
N GLY A 322 2.42 -9.51 11.19
CA GLY A 322 2.18 -10.91 11.52
C GLY A 322 2.51 -11.84 10.36
N MET A 323 2.10 -11.52 9.14
CA MET A 323 2.42 -12.28 7.94
C MET A 323 3.93 -12.40 7.71
N VAL A 324 4.67 -11.28 7.86
CA VAL A 324 6.13 -11.29 7.69
C VAL A 324 6.81 -12.03 8.84
N CYS A 325 6.35 -11.89 10.07
CA CYS A 325 6.92 -12.61 11.22
C CYS A 325 6.69 -14.11 11.12
N ALA A 326 5.53 -14.54 10.63
CA ALA A 326 5.11 -15.95 10.54
C ALA A 326 5.36 -16.55 9.15
N TRP A 327 6.18 -15.94 8.28
CA TRP A 327 6.19 -16.29 6.86
C TRP A 327 6.53 -17.76 6.57
N ARG A 328 7.42 -18.39 7.35
CA ARG A 328 7.79 -19.81 7.16
C ARG A 328 6.67 -20.76 7.59
N GLU A 329 6.04 -20.48 8.73
CA GLU A 329 4.92 -21.23 9.26
C GLU A 329 3.68 -21.12 8.36
N LEU A 330 3.47 -19.90 7.80
CA LEU A 330 2.41 -19.65 6.84
C LEU A 330 2.67 -20.36 5.51
N GLN A 331 3.91 -20.36 5.02
CA GLN A 331 4.27 -21.12 3.81
C GLN A 331 3.98 -22.61 4.01
N THR A 332 4.45 -23.19 5.12
CA THR A 332 4.20 -24.61 5.44
C THR A 332 2.70 -24.91 5.53
N PHE A 333 1.93 -24.01 6.12
CA PHE A 333 0.48 -24.15 6.21
C PHE A 333 -0.20 -24.13 4.84
N LEU A 334 0.16 -23.17 4.00
CA LEU A 334 -0.42 -23.06 2.65
C LEU A 334 -0.02 -24.22 1.74
N ASP A 335 1.22 -24.72 1.86
CA ASP A 335 1.68 -25.88 1.14
C ASP A 335 0.87 -27.15 1.54
N ALA A 336 0.54 -27.29 2.82
CA ALA A 336 -0.30 -28.38 3.30
C ALA A 336 -1.76 -28.28 2.82
N GLU A 337 -2.33 -27.08 2.80
CA GLU A 337 -3.74 -26.85 2.46
C GLU A 337 -4.00 -26.76 0.95
N LEU A 338 -3.07 -26.21 0.17
CA LEU A 338 -3.27 -25.85 -1.24
C LEU A 338 -2.26 -26.51 -2.18
N GLY A 339 -1.08 -26.91 -1.69
CA GLY A 339 -0.01 -27.52 -2.49
C GLY A 339 0.35 -26.68 -3.72
N ASP A 340 0.64 -27.34 -4.84
CA ASP A 340 1.00 -26.73 -6.12
C ASP A 340 -0.12 -25.83 -6.70
N ALA A 341 -1.35 -25.98 -6.21
CA ALA A 341 -2.49 -25.18 -6.65
C ALA A 341 -2.60 -23.82 -5.93
N ALA A 342 -1.70 -23.48 -4.99
CA ALA A 342 -1.80 -22.29 -4.17
C ALA A 342 -1.94 -21.01 -5.00
N TRP A 343 -1.02 -20.74 -5.92
CA TRP A 343 -1.06 -19.52 -6.74
C TRP A 343 -2.30 -19.38 -7.61
N PRO A 344 -2.68 -20.36 -8.45
CA PRO A 344 -3.90 -20.26 -9.26
C PRO A 344 -5.16 -20.16 -8.41
N THR A 345 -5.21 -20.83 -7.27
CA THR A 345 -6.35 -20.80 -6.35
C THR A 345 -6.49 -19.44 -5.67
N MET A 346 -5.42 -18.93 -5.09
CA MET A 346 -5.44 -17.62 -4.42
C MET A 346 -5.70 -16.48 -5.41
N ARG A 347 -5.21 -16.55 -6.63
CA ARG A 347 -5.52 -15.56 -7.68
C ARG A 347 -7.00 -15.55 -8.06
N ARG A 348 -7.64 -16.73 -8.22
CA ARG A 348 -9.10 -16.78 -8.46
C ARG A 348 -9.87 -16.18 -7.30
N TRP A 349 -9.46 -16.53 -6.08
CA TRP A 349 -10.11 -16.03 -4.87
C TRP A 349 -9.89 -14.53 -4.69
N HIS A 350 -8.76 -13.98 -5.13
CA HIS A 350 -8.50 -12.53 -5.10
C HIS A 350 -9.59 -11.74 -5.84
N GLY A 351 -9.96 -12.19 -7.03
CA GLY A 351 -11.10 -11.58 -7.77
C GLY A 351 -12.43 -11.67 -7.04
N ALA A 352 -12.68 -12.77 -6.32
CA ALA A 352 -13.89 -12.94 -5.53
C ALA A 352 -13.93 -12.03 -4.31
N VAL A 353 -12.83 -11.92 -3.55
CA VAL A 353 -12.77 -11.06 -2.34
C VAL A 353 -12.77 -9.57 -2.68
N ILE A 354 -12.24 -9.17 -3.82
CA ILE A 354 -12.35 -7.78 -4.31
C ILE A 354 -13.82 -7.38 -4.44
N ARG A 355 -14.66 -8.29 -4.98
CA ARG A 355 -16.09 -8.04 -5.16
C ARG A 355 -16.88 -8.23 -3.87
N HIS A 356 -16.64 -9.29 -3.14
CA HIS A 356 -17.53 -9.77 -2.08
C HIS A 356 -16.94 -9.69 -0.67
N GLY A 357 -15.67 -9.29 -0.52
CA GLY A 357 -15.00 -9.25 0.78
C GLY A 357 -15.06 -10.60 1.49
N LEU A 358 -15.42 -10.60 2.77
CA LEU A 358 -15.59 -11.82 3.59
C LEU A 358 -16.84 -12.65 3.25
N ALA A 359 -17.72 -12.16 2.37
CA ALA A 359 -18.82 -12.98 1.85
C ALA A 359 -18.37 -13.96 0.75
N ALA A 360 -17.16 -13.78 0.18
CA ALA A 360 -16.57 -14.75 -0.73
C ALA A 360 -16.21 -16.05 0.02
N ASP A 361 -16.57 -17.20 -0.55
CA ASP A 361 -16.20 -18.49 0.03
C ASP A 361 -14.68 -18.67 0.03
N GLU A 362 -14.14 -19.10 1.17
CA GLU A 362 -12.72 -19.41 1.29
C GLU A 362 -12.35 -20.61 0.41
N PRO A 363 -11.13 -20.60 -0.18
CA PRO A 363 -10.66 -21.76 -0.98
C PRO A 363 -10.62 -23.08 -0.18
N VAL A 364 -10.30 -22.95 1.10
CA VAL A 364 -10.33 -24.03 2.10
C VAL A 364 -11.03 -23.48 3.34
N PRO A 365 -12.02 -24.19 3.90
CA PRO A 365 -12.72 -23.73 5.11
C PRO A 365 -11.75 -23.45 6.26
N GLY A 366 -11.82 -22.27 6.85
CA GLY A 366 -10.96 -21.85 7.97
C GLY A 366 -9.56 -21.35 7.57
N LEU A 367 -9.31 -21.13 6.29
CA LEU A 367 -8.02 -20.63 5.78
C LEU A 367 -7.64 -19.29 6.46
N ILE A 368 -8.55 -18.32 6.49
CA ILE A 368 -8.30 -17.00 7.12
C ILE A 368 -8.05 -17.16 8.62
N ALA A 369 -8.82 -18.00 9.31
CA ALA A 369 -8.63 -18.26 10.74
C ALA A 369 -7.24 -18.83 11.02
N GLY A 370 -6.83 -19.86 10.27
CA GLY A 370 -5.51 -20.49 10.39
C GLY A 370 -4.35 -19.54 10.11
N ILE A 371 -4.54 -18.56 9.20
CA ILE A 371 -3.55 -17.51 8.94
C ILE A 371 -3.47 -16.54 10.11
N LEU A 372 -4.62 -16.06 10.63
CA LEU A 372 -4.67 -15.17 11.79
C LEU A 372 -4.07 -15.81 13.04
N ASP A 373 -4.28 -17.11 13.27
CA ASP A 373 -3.70 -17.84 14.42
C ASP A 373 -2.16 -17.82 14.38
N ARG A 374 -1.57 -18.04 13.21
CA ARG A 374 -0.12 -18.02 13.03
C ARG A 374 0.45 -16.61 13.13
N CYS A 375 -0.24 -15.63 12.57
CA CYS A 375 0.13 -14.21 12.72
C CYS A 375 0.13 -13.79 14.19
N GLU A 376 -0.92 -14.13 14.95
CA GLU A 376 -1.04 -13.83 16.36
C GLU A 376 0.08 -14.48 17.18
N THR A 377 0.31 -15.78 16.95
CA THR A 377 1.39 -16.53 17.61
C THR A 377 2.76 -15.89 17.35
N ALA A 378 3.05 -15.53 16.11
CA ALA A 378 4.32 -14.91 15.74
C ALA A 378 4.49 -13.48 16.31
N LEU A 379 3.41 -12.70 16.37
CA LEU A 379 3.40 -11.39 17.01
C LEU A 379 3.59 -11.48 18.52
N ASP A 380 2.94 -12.43 19.19
CA ASP A 380 3.08 -12.64 20.63
C ASP A 380 4.47 -13.16 20.99
N ALA A 381 5.10 -13.97 20.12
CA ALA A 381 6.48 -14.42 20.28
C ALA A 381 7.50 -13.25 20.29
N ARG A 382 7.13 -12.06 19.80
CA ARG A 382 7.91 -10.84 19.96
C ARG A 382 7.95 -10.31 21.41
N GLY A 383 7.12 -10.87 22.30
CA GLY A 383 7.16 -10.60 23.75
C GLY A 383 6.47 -9.30 24.18
N ARG A 384 5.65 -8.67 23.31
CA ARG A 384 4.95 -7.40 23.61
C ARG A 384 3.44 -7.48 23.47
N SER A 385 2.87 -8.70 23.40
CA SER A 385 1.42 -8.94 23.25
C SER A 385 0.82 -8.18 22.04
N GLU A 386 1.56 -8.14 20.94
CA GLU A 386 1.14 -7.43 19.72
C GLU A 386 0.02 -8.17 18.99
N GLY A 387 -0.12 -9.50 19.20
CA GLY A 387 -1.20 -10.32 18.63
C GLY A 387 -2.60 -9.79 18.93
N ARG A 388 -2.80 -9.14 20.08
CA ARG A 388 -4.10 -8.50 20.44
C ARG A 388 -4.56 -7.44 19.44
N LEU A 389 -3.65 -6.85 18.66
CA LEU A 389 -3.98 -5.86 17.64
C LEU A 389 -4.70 -6.47 16.43
N LEU A 390 -4.71 -7.80 16.29
CA LEU A 390 -5.51 -8.53 15.32
C LEU A 390 -7.00 -8.69 15.74
N ALA A 391 -7.38 -8.31 16.96
CA ALA A 391 -8.75 -8.48 17.44
C ALA A 391 -9.84 -7.86 16.54
N PRO A 392 -9.66 -6.67 15.90
CA PRO A 392 -10.63 -6.17 14.94
C PRO A 392 -10.84 -7.12 13.75
N LEU A 393 -9.77 -7.71 13.23
CA LEU A 393 -9.85 -8.63 12.08
C LEU A 393 -10.53 -9.94 12.44
N ARG A 394 -10.34 -10.43 13.65
CA ARG A 394 -11.05 -11.61 14.16
C ARG A 394 -12.56 -11.34 14.31
N ARG A 395 -12.93 -10.14 14.79
CA ARG A 395 -14.35 -9.74 14.83
C ARG A 395 -14.96 -9.71 13.43
N ARG A 396 -14.26 -9.15 12.44
CA ARG A 396 -14.68 -9.12 11.04
C ARG A 396 -14.89 -10.53 10.48
N LEU A 397 -13.93 -11.42 10.71
CA LEU A 397 -14.02 -12.81 10.28
C LEU A 397 -15.22 -13.53 10.92
N ALA A 398 -15.42 -13.38 12.24
CA ALA A 398 -16.53 -13.99 12.96
C ALA A 398 -17.91 -13.48 12.48
N ALA A 399 -18.01 -12.19 12.14
CA ALA A 399 -19.21 -11.58 11.60
C ALA A 399 -19.38 -11.88 10.10
N ARG A 400 -18.34 -12.33 9.40
CA ARG A 400 -18.24 -12.38 7.93
C ARG A 400 -18.48 -11.03 7.26
N GLU A 401 -18.09 -9.95 7.93
CA GLU A 401 -18.25 -8.57 7.49
C GLU A 401 -16.94 -7.80 7.61
N ASN A 402 -16.57 -7.07 6.59
CA ASN A 402 -15.48 -6.12 6.62
C ASN A 402 -16.03 -4.68 6.61
N PRO A 403 -15.20 -3.63 6.70
CA PRO A 403 -15.69 -2.26 6.76
C PRO A 403 -16.55 -1.82 5.55
N ALA A 404 -16.47 -2.51 4.42
CA ALA A 404 -17.28 -2.17 3.24
C ALA A 404 -18.78 -2.33 3.51
N GLN A 405 -19.22 -3.34 4.27
CA GLN A 405 -20.63 -3.53 4.61
C GLN A 405 -21.16 -2.37 5.45
N ALA A 406 -20.40 -1.94 6.47
CA ALA A 406 -20.78 -0.80 7.29
C ALA A 406 -20.86 0.51 6.48
N ALA A 407 -19.95 0.71 5.52
CA ALA A 407 -19.98 1.84 4.61
C ALA A 407 -21.21 1.83 3.70
N LEU A 408 -21.62 0.66 3.16
CA LEU A 408 -22.85 0.51 2.37
C LEU A 408 -24.10 0.77 3.20
N SER A 409 -24.15 0.28 4.44
CA SER A 409 -25.26 0.57 5.35
C SER A 409 -25.36 2.08 5.62
N ALA A 410 -24.24 2.75 5.89
CA ALA A 410 -24.22 4.19 6.10
C ALA A 410 -24.68 4.99 4.87
N LEU A 411 -24.33 4.51 3.65
CA LEU A 411 -24.84 5.08 2.40
C LEU A 411 -26.36 4.90 2.27
N ALA A 412 -26.87 3.71 2.58
CA ALA A 412 -28.30 3.40 2.49
C ALA A 412 -29.13 4.25 3.47
N ASP A 413 -28.64 4.44 4.69
CA ASP A 413 -29.34 5.16 5.76
C ASP A 413 -29.31 6.69 5.58
N GLY A 414 -28.21 7.24 5.11
CA GLY A 414 -27.98 8.70 5.11
C GLY A 414 -27.38 9.27 3.80
N GLY A 415 -27.36 8.47 2.73
CA GLY A 415 -26.74 8.88 1.46
C GLY A 415 -25.25 9.17 1.64
N ILE A 416 -24.69 10.01 0.78
CA ILE A 416 -23.28 10.37 0.84
C ILE A 416 -22.90 11.05 2.17
N ARG A 417 -23.77 11.88 2.73
CA ARG A 417 -23.53 12.50 4.04
C ARG A 417 -23.43 11.48 5.16
N GLY A 418 -24.27 10.43 5.10
CA GLY A 418 -24.22 9.31 6.04
C GLY A 418 -22.88 8.54 5.93
N LEU A 419 -22.43 8.26 4.71
CA LEU A 419 -21.13 7.65 4.44
C LEU A 419 -19.98 8.51 4.98
N VAL A 420 -19.96 9.82 4.68
CA VAL A 420 -18.93 10.75 5.15
C VAL A 420 -18.90 10.79 6.68
N ALA A 421 -20.05 10.93 7.32
CA ALA A 421 -20.15 10.93 8.79
C ALA A 421 -19.69 9.60 9.41
N HIS A 422 -19.96 8.46 8.75
CA HIS A 422 -19.49 7.15 9.19
C HIS A 422 -17.96 7.02 9.06
N ALA A 423 -17.41 7.33 7.89
CA ALA A 423 -15.99 7.14 7.60
C ALA A 423 -15.07 8.16 8.32
N ALA A 424 -15.61 9.29 8.78
CA ALA A 424 -14.88 10.31 9.54
C ALA A 424 -14.92 10.08 11.07
N ARG A 425 -15.57 9.02 11.57
CA ARG A 425 -15.59 8.72 13.00
C ARG A 425 -14.21 8.33 13.51
N THR A 426 -13.77 8.97 14.58
CA THR A 426 -12.47 8.74 15.25
C THR A 426 -12.56 7.67 16.32
#